data_6f2c1501b76849546cad179d3d464656
#
_entry.id   6f2c1501b76849546cad179d3d464656
#
_cell.length_a   1.000
_cell.length_b   1.000
_cell.length_c   1.000
_cell.angle_alpha   90.00
_cell.angle_beta   90.00
_cell.angle_gamma   90.00
#
_symmetry.space_group_name_H-M   'P 1'
#
loop_
_entity.id
_entity.type
_entity.pdbx_description
1 polymer ?
#
loop_
_entity_poly.entity_id
_entity_poly.type
_entity_poly.pdbx_seq_one_letter_code
_entity_poly.pdbx_strand_id
1 'polypeptide(L)'
;WDCIVKAKIRQQALFLEELEKKEQSKILMSYLDDVVSADAHNREGHAAKVYYNALFGNSFTRDLDSPINAGLNYGYSLLLSLFNREIVSAGYLTQLGIFHENTYNPYNFSCDLMEPFRILVDRYVYNMNPTTFAKDEKREIINLFQEILYIDDSRQFLANAINIYANSIFQALEKCDTSKIKIYEI
;
A
#
# COMPACT_ATOMS: atom_id res chain seq x y z
N TRP A 1 11.99 -4.85 -5.92
CA TRP A 1 10.89 -5.30 -5.06
C TRP A 1 11.14 -4.96 -3.59
N ASP A 2 12.28 -5.32 -3.05
CA ASP A 2 12.61 -5.21 -1.63
C ASP A 2 12.36 -3.80 -1.05
N CYS A 3 12.68 -2.75 -1.80
CA CYS A 3 12.42 -1.37 -1.38
C CYS A 3 10.91 -1.09 -1.21
N ILE A 4 10.08 -1.65 -2.08
CA ILE A 4 8.61 -1.50 -2.03
C ILE A 4 8.05 -2.22 -0.81
N VAL A 5 8.47 -3.47 -0.58
CA VAL A 5 8.05 -4.26 0.59
C VAL A 5 8.49 -3.60 1.89
N LYS A 6 9.74 -3.14 1.96
CA LYS A 6 10.25 -2.42 3.14
C LYS A 6 9.44 -1.14 3.41
N ALA A 7 9.13 -0.38 2.36
CA ALA A 7 8.30 0.81 2.50
C ALA A 7 6.91 0.47 3.04
N LYS A 8 6.24 -0.56 2.49
CA LYS A 8 4.94 -1.05 2.98
C LYS A 8 5.00 -1.43 4.47
N ILE A 9 5.94 -2.31 4.85
CA ILE A 9 6.07 -2.79 6.23
C ILE A 9 6.34 -1.61 7.18
N ARG A 10 7.20 -0.67 6.79
CA ARG A 10 7.50 0.52 7.58
C ARG A 10 6.25 1.38 7.79
N GLN A 11 5.47 1.65 6.76
CA GLN A 11 4.23 2.42 6.87
C GLN A 11 3.21 1.73 7.79
N GLN A 12 3.07 0.41 7.68
CA GLN A 12 2.23 -0.37 8.58
C GLN A 12 2.70 -0.28 10.04
N ALA A 13 4.01 -0.36 10.28
CA ALA A 13 4.58 -0.25 11.63
C ALA A 13 4.33 1.14 12.23
N LEU A 14 4.51 2.21 11.46
CA LEU A 14 4.26 3.59 11.90
C LEU A 14 2.79 3.79 12.27
N PHE A 15 1.87 3.29 11.48
CA PHE A 15 0.45 3.37 11.81
C PHE A 15 0.09 2.60 13.08
N LEU A 16 0.67 1.42 13.29
CA LEU A 16 0.47 0.69 14.56
C LEU A 16 1.05 1.47 15.76
N GLU A 17 2.14 2.19 15.57
CA GLU A 17 2.71 3.05 16.61
C GLU A 17 1.80 4.22 16.96
N GLU A 18 1.20 4.90 15.96
CA GLU A 18 0.18 5.93 16.17
C GLU A 18 -1.03 5.41 16.96
N LEU A 19 -1.42 4.15 16.74
CA LEU A 19 -2.50 3.48 17.46
C LEU A 19 -2.07 2.91 18.82
N GLU A 20 -0.87 3.27 19.30
CA GLU A 20 -0.25 2.77 20.54
C GLU A 20 -0.06 1.24 20.61
N LYS A 21 -0.11 0.54 19.47
CA LYS A 21 0.13 -0.90 19.34
C LYS A 21 1.63 -1.19 19.19
N LYS A 22 2.40 -0.72 20.19
CA LYS A 22 3.88 -0.67 20.15
C LYS A 22 4.54 -2.03 19.98
N GLU A 23 3.97 -3.08 20.56
CA GLU A 23 4.54 -4.44 20.45
C GLU A 23 4.49 -4.94 19.00
N GLN A 24 3.34 -4.77 18.34
CA GLN A 24 3.17 -5.19 16.95
C GLN A 24 3.99 -4.31 16.00
N SER A 25 4.06 -3.00 16.27
CA SER A 25 4.94 -2.08 15.51
C SER A 25 6.39 -2.55 15.57
N LYS A 26 6.93 -2.88 16.76
CA LYS A 26 8.30 -3.40 16.92
C LYS A 26 8.53 -4.70 16.14
N ILE A 27 7.55 -5.61 16.13
CA ILE A 27 7.63 -6.85 15.35
C ILE A 27 7.76 -6.52 13.86
N LEU A 28 6.93 -5.62 13.33
CA LEU A 28 7.01 -5.20 11.92
C LEU A 28 8.36 -4.54 11.61
N MET A 29 8.83 -3.66 12.48
CA MET A 29 10.13 -3.00 12.29
C MET A 29 11.28 -4.01 12.26
N SER A 30 11.24 -5.07 13.08
CA SER A 30 12.25 -6.13 13.05
C SER A 30 12.29 -6.91 11.73
N TYR A 31 11.18 -6.96 10.98
CA TYR A 31 11.15 -7.63 9.67
C TYR A 31 11.87 -6.85 8.56
N LEU A 32 12.11 -5.54 8.73
CA LEU A 32 12.79 -4.73 7.73
C LEU A 32 14.21 -5.21 7.42
N ASP A 33 14.92 -5.69 8.44
CA ASP A 33 16.28 -6.22 8.28
C ASP A 33 16.26 -7.63 7.65
N ASP A 34 15.15 -8.35 7.80
CA ASP A 34 14.97 -9.72 7.30
C ASP A 34 14.41 -9.78 5.86
N VAL A 35 13.97 -8.64 5.29
CA VAL A 35 13.57 -8.59 3.87
C VAL A 35 14.81 -8.74 3.00
N VAL A 36 14.94 -9.91 2.39
CA VAL A 36 16.00 -10.26 1.46
C VAL A 36 15.48 -10.28 0.03
N SER A 37 16.36 -10.44 -0.95
CA SER A 37 16.03 -10.39 -2.37
C SER A 37 14.76 -11.18 -2.72
N ALA A 38 13.84 -10.52 -3.41
CA ALA A 38 12.53 -11.04 -3.82
C ALA A 38 11.65 -11.52 -2.64
N ASP A 39 11.87 -10.97 -1.43
CA ASP A 39 11.16 -11.36 -0.20
C ASP A 39 11.12 -12.89 0.03
N ALA A 40 12.26 -13.56 -0.20
CA ALA A 40 12.37 -15.02 -0.14
C ALA A 40 11.89 -15.63 1.21
N HIS A 41 11.85 -14.84 2.28
CA HIS A 41 11.35 -15.26 3.59
C HIS A 41 9.87 -14.90 3.81
N ASN A 42 9.16 -14.39 2.78
CA ASN A 42 7.75 -13.98 2.86
C ASN A 42 7.46 -13.04 4.04
N ARG A 43 8.35 -12.06 4.26
CA ARG A 43 8.19 -11.09 5.35
C ARG A 43 6.99 -10.18 5.11
N GLU A 44 6.65 -9.91 3.87
CA GLU A 44 5.43 -9.20 3.50
C GLU A 44 4.17 -9.90 4.03
N GLY A 45 4.04 -11.20 3.78
CA GLY A 45 2.91 -12.00 4.25
C GLY A 45 2.84 -12.10 5.78
N HIS A 46 4.00 -12.27 6.44
CA HIS A 46 4.07 -12.29 7.90
C HIS A 46 3.70 -10.93 8.51
N ALA A 47 4.22 -9.84 7.96
CA ALA A 47 3.88 -8.49 8.39
C ALA A 47 2.39 -8.19 8.20
N ALA A 48 1.81 -8.54 7.05
CA ALA A 48 0.39 -8.37 6.78
C ALA A 48 -0.48 -9.10 7.82
N LYS A 49 -0.12 -10.33 8.20
CA LYS A 49 -0.85 -11.08 9.23
C LYS A 49 -0.79 -10.39 10.59
N VAL A 50 0.39 -9.99 11.06
CA VAL A 50 0.55 -9.27 12.33
C VAL A 50 -0.24 -7.96 12.30
N TYR A 51 -0.12 -7.21 11.22
CA TYR A 51 -0.75 -5.93 11.02
C TYR A 51 -2.29 -6.01 11.05
N TYR A 52 -2.89 -6.83 10.20
CA TYR A 52 -4.35 -6.94 10.15
C TYR A 52 -4.94 -7.54 11.43
N ASN A 53 -4.25 -8.48 12.07
CA ASN A 53 -4.68 -8.99 13.36
C ASN A 53 -4.63 -7.91 14.45
N ALA A 54 -3.65 -7.03 14.39
CA ALA A 54 -3.56 -5.89 15.30
C ALA A 54 -4.69 -4.88 15.06
N LEU A 55 -5.10 -4.64 13.81
CA LEU A 55 -6.16 -3.70 13.48
C LEU A 55 -7.56 -4.24 13.77
N PHE A 56 -7.85 -5.45 13.30
CA PHE A 56 -9.21 -5.96 13.19
C PHE A 56 -9.47 -7.21 14.03
N GLY A 57 -8.46 -7.66 14.80
CA GLY A 57 -8.55 -8.84 15.67
C GLY A 57 -8.05 -10.12 15.02
N ASN A 58 -7.75 -11.12 15.88
CA ASN A 58 -7.09 -12.37 15.45
C ASN A 58 -7.93 -13.26 14.53
N SER A 59 -9.24 -13.06 14.49
CA SER A 59 -10.15 -13.80 13.60
C SER A 59 -10.28 -13.15 12.21
N PHE A 60 -9.72 -11.98 12.01
CA PHE A 60 -9.80 -11.28 10.74
C PHE A 60 -8.92 -11.94 9.67
N THR A 61 -9.50 -12.19 8.51
CA THR A 61 -8.79 -12.59 7.29
C THR A 61 -9.32 -11.78 6.10
N ARG A 62 -8.48 -11.61 5.09
CA ARG A 62 -8.85 -10.87 3.88
C ARG A 62 -9.91 -11.56 3.00
N ASP A 63 -10.18 -12.83 3.26
CA ASP A 63 -11.16 -13.64 2.52
C ASP A 63 -12.57 -13.60 3.14
N LEU A 64 -12.72 -13.02 4.33
CA LEU A 64 -14.02 -12.89 4.97
C LEU A 64 -14.94 -11.93 4.19
N ASP A 65 -16.17 -12.34 3.96
CA ASP A 65 -17.24 -11.45 3.50
C ASP A 65 -17.67 -10.56 4.68
N SER A 66 -17.13 -9.34 4.71
CA SER A 66 -17.37 -8.39 5.79
C SER A 66 -17.35 -6.96 5.29
N PRO A 67 -18.06 -6.03 5.97
CA PRO A 67 -18.04 -4.61 5.64
C PRO A 67 -16.62 -4.00 5.64
N ILE A 68 -15.75 -4.46 6.53
CA ILE A 68 -14.34 -4.06 6.60
C ILE A 68 -13.64 -4.45 5.29
N ASN A 69 -13.74 -5.72 4.87
CA ASN A 69 -13.11 -6.16 3.61
C ASN A 69 -13.73 -5.50 2.39
N ALA A 70 -15.02 -5.23 2.40
CA ALA A 70 -15.68 -4.46 1.33
C ALA A 70 -15.10 -3.04 1.23
N GLY A 71 -14.86 -2.37 2.37
CA GLY A 71 -14.21 -1.06 2.44
C GLY A 71 -12.77 -1.09 1.93
N LEU A 72 -11.97 -2.05 2.41
CA LEU A 72 -10.59 -2.23 1.97
C LEU A 72 -10.51 -2.49 0.46
N ASN A 73 -11.34 -3.40 -0.06
CA ASN A 73 -11.35 -3.72 -1.50
C ASN A 73 -11.76 -2.51 -2.35
N TYR A 74 -12.76 -1.75 -1.90
CA TYR A 74 -13.18 -0.54 -2.59
C TYR A 74 -12.06 0.51 -2.63
N GLY A 75 -11.45 0.81 -1.49
CA GLY A 75 -10.36 1.78 -1.43
C GLY A 75 -9.13 1.34 -2.24
N TYR A 76 -8.77 0.06 -2.19
CA TYR A 76 -7.67 -0.47 -3.01
C TYR A 76 -7.97 -0.40 -4.51
N SER A 77 -9.23 -0.56 -4.93
CA SER A 77 -9.60 -0.38 -6.34
C SER A 77 -9.45 1.07 -6.80
N LEU A 78 -9.69 2.05 -5.92
CA LEU A 78 -9.43 3.45 -6.21
C LEU A 78 -7.93 3.73 -6.37
N LEU A 79 -7.09 3.24 -5.44
CA LEU A 79 -5.63 3.35 -5.57
C LEU A 79 -5.14 2.68 -6.85
N LEU A 80 -5.60 1.45 -7.12
CA LEU A 80 -5.23 0.71 -8.32
C LEU A 80 -5.52 1.53 -9.59
N SER A 81 -6.65 2.23 -9.65
CA SER A 81 -7.02 3.06 -10.80
C SER A 81 -6.06 4.24 -11.00
N LEU A 82 -5.57 4.85 -9.91
CA LEU A 82 -4.58 5.92 -9.99
C LEU A 82 -3.24 5.40 -10.50
N PHE A 83 -2.76 4.27 -9.96
CA PHE A 83 -1.51 3.65 -10.41
C PHE A 83 -1.58 3.19 -11.86
N ASN A 84 -2.71 2.58 -12.29
CA ASN A 84 -2.93 2.21 -13.68
C ASN A 84 -2.77 3.42 -14.61
N ARG A 85 -3.36 4.55 -14.26
CA ARG A 85 -3.25 5.78 -15.04
C ARG A 85 -1.79 6.21 -15.20
N GLU A 86 -1.01 6.25 -14.13
CA GLU A 86 0.39 6.68 -14.19
C GLU A 86 1.24 5.71 -15.02
N ILE A 87 1.06 4.40 -14.84
CA ILE A 87 1.79 3.36 -15.58
C ILE A 87 1.52 3.44 -17.08
N VAL A 88 0.24 3.51 -17.47
CA VAL A 88 -0.16 3.59 -18.88
C VAL A 88 0.28 4.91 -19.50
N SER A 89 0.16 6.03 -18.78
CA SER A 89 0.59 7.35 -19.25
C SER A 89 2.10 7.41 -19.52
N ALA A 90 2.89 6.62 -18.79
CA ALA A 90 4.33 6.50 -18.98
C ALA A 90 4.71 5.47 -20.05
N GLY A 91 3.74 4.78 -20.68
CA GLY A 91 3.97 3.81 -21.75
C GLY A 91 4.34 2.41 -21.25
N TYR A 92 4.21 2.11 -19.96
CA TYR A 92 4.45 0.79 -19.42
C TYR A 92 3.21 -0.12 -19.51
N LEU A 93 3.42 -1.43 -19.50
CA LEU A 93 2.39 -2.45 -19.49
C LEU A 93 2.01 -2.81 -18.05
N THR A 94 0.73 -2.65 -17.69
CA THR A 94 0.25 -2.97 -16.34
C THR A 94 0.31 -4.45 -15.99
N GLN A 95 0.34 -5.33 -16.99
CA GLN A 95 0.44 -6.78 -16.85
C GLN A 95 1.82 -7.25 -16.34
N LEU A 96 2.88 -6.50 -16.65
CA LEU A 96 4.26 -6.88 -16.34
C LEU A 96 4.67 -6.29 -15.00
N GLY A 97 4.45 -7.06 -13.92
CA GLY A 97 4.84 -6.67 -12.57
C GLY A 97 6.35 -6.76 -12.33
N ILE A 98 6.79 -6.14 -11.23
CA ILE A 98 8.16 -6.30 -10.69
C ILE A 98 8.27 -7.64 -9.96
N PHE A 99 7.21 -8.03 -9.28
CA PHE A 99 7.11 -9.24 -8.46
C PHE A 99 5.85 -10.06 -8.76
N HIS A 100 4.68 -9.43 -8.81
CA HIS A 100 3.46 -10.14 -9.18
C HIS A 100 3.51 -10.57 -10.65
N GLU A 101 3.27 -11.87 -10.88
CA GLU A 101 3.33 -12.49 -12.21
C GLU A 101 2.09 -13.35 -12.53
N ASN A 102 0.95 -13.03 -11.89
CA ASN A 102 -0.28 -13.77 -12.16
C ASN A 102 -0.76 -13.48 -13.59
N THR A 103 -0.75 -14.51 -14.45
CA THR A 103 -1.15 -14.42 -15.86
C THR A 103 -2.58 -13.93 -16.08
N TYR A 104 -3.47 -14.14 -15.12
CA TYR A 104 -4.86 -13.70 -15.18
C TYR A 104 -5.09 -12.31 -14.60
N ASN A 105 -4.08 -11.69 -13.98
CA ASN A 105 -4.18 -10.34 -13.45
C ASN A 105 -3.64 -9.32 -14.46
N PRO A 106 -4.50 -8.48 -15.06
CA PRO A 106 -4.03 -7.45 -16.01
C PRO A 106 -3.31 -6.27 -15.32
N TYR A 107 -3.17 -6.28 -13.99
CA TYR A 107 -2.70 -5.15 -13.19
C TYR A 107 -1.54 -5.51 -12.26
N ASN A 108 -0.72 -6.51 -12.60
CA ASN A 108 0.41 -6.95 -11.78
C ASN A 108 1.30 -5.79 -11.35
N PHE A 109 1.69 -4.92 -12.30
CA PHE A 109 2.57 -3.79 -12.02
C PHE A 109 1.91 -2.73 -11.10
N SER A 110 0.63 -2.46 -11.32
CA SER A 110 -0.11 -1.55 -10.45
C SER A 110 -0.28 -2.10 -9.04
N CYS A 111 -0.48 -3.42 -8.92
CA CYS A 111 -0.51 -4.09 -7.62
C CYS A 111 0.82 -3.96 -6.89
N ASP A 112 1.96 -4.10 -7.60
CA ASP A 112 3.28 -3.92 -7.02
C ASP A 112 3.50 -2.49 -6.51
N LEU A 113 3.20 -1.50 -7.36
CA LEU A 113 3.48 -0.10 -7.03
C LEU A 113 2.59 0.43 -5.91
N MET A 114 1.35 -0.03 -5.81
CA MET A 114 0.42 0.49 -4.81
C MET A 114 0.69 -0.01 -3.38
N GLU A 115 1.55 -1.01 -3.19
CA GLU A 115 1.74 -1.65 -1.87
C GLU A 115 2.04 -0.66 -0.73
N PRO A 116 2.95 0.32 -0.87
CA PRO A 116 3.20 1.28 0.20
C PRO A 116 2.01 2.21 0.50
N PHE A 117 1.09 2.39 -0.46
CA PHE A 117 -0.05 3.31 -0.35
C PHE A 117 -1.30 2.65 0.24
N ARG A 118 -1.33 1.31 0.37
CA ARG A 118 -2.48 0.59 0.93
C ARG A 118 -2.85 1.08 2.33
N ILE A 119 -1.85 1.47 3.13
CA ILE A 119 -2.03 2.00 4.48
C ILE A 119 -3.01 3.17 4.54
N LEU A 120 -3.06 4.01 3.51
CA LEU A 120 -3.97 5.16 3.48
C LEU A 120 -5.43 4.70 3.50
N VAL A 121 -5.77 3.65 2.76
CA VAL A 121 -7.10 3.03 2.78
C VAL A 121 -7.35 2.36 4.13
N ASP A 122 -6.35 1.64 4.66
CA ASP A 122 -6.46 0.93 5.93
C ASP A 122 -6.84 1.89 7.06
N ARG A 123 -6.25 3.10 7.09
CA ARG A 123 -6.57 4.16 8.06
C ARG A 123 -8.03 4.59 7.98
N TYR A 124 -8.56 4.83 6.77
CA TYR A 124 -9.97 5.18 6.59
C TYR A 124 -10.89 4.08 7.08
N VAL A 125 -10.63 2.85 6.69
CA VAL A 125 -11.49 1.71 7.07
C VAL A 125 -11.39 1.41 8.56
N TYR A 126 -10.21 1.50 9.15
CA TYR A 126 -10.02 1.32 10.59
C TYR A 126 -10.77 2.37 11.40
N ASN A 127 -10.63 3.65 11.04
CA ASN A 127 -11.28 4.75 11.74
C ASN A 127 -12.82 4.71 11.58
N MET A 128 -13.29 4.33 10.41
CA MET A 128 -14.71 4.16 10.11
C MET A 128 -15.33 2.98 10.87
N ASN A 129 -14.57 1.88 11.03
CA ASN A 129 -15.00 0.62 11.63
C ASN A 129 -16.40 0.18 11.16
N PRO A 130 -16.61 -0.03 9.85
CA PRO A 130 -17.93 -0.13 9.26
C PRO A 130 -18.65 -1.42 9.69
N THR A 131 -19.92 -1.29 10.08
CA THR A 131 -20.82 -2.42 10.30
C THR A 131 -21.65 -2.78 9.06
N THR A 132 -21.73 -1.85 8.11
CA THR A 132 -22.30 -1.99 6.77
C THR A 132 -21.36 -1.37 5.75
N PHE A 133 -21.53 -1.67 4.47
CA PHE A 133 -20.77 -1.01 3.42
C PHE A 133 -21.71 -0.57 2.28
N ALA A 134 -22.13 0.68 2.32
CA ALA A 134 -23.09 1.27 1.41
C ALA A 134 -22.57 2.63 0.86
N LYS A 135 -23.48 3.55 0.57
CA LYS A 135 -23.15 4.81 -0.11
C LYS A 135 -22.32 5.76 0.74
N ASP A 136 -22.58 5.82 2.03
CA ASP A 136 -21.92 6.79 2.91
C ASP A 136 -20.48 6.33 3.24
N GLU A 137 -20.27 5.05 3.46
CA GLU A 137 -18.94 4.49 3.64
C GLU A 137 -18.07 4.67 2.37
N LYS A 138 -18.66 4.49 1.18
CA LYS A 138 -17.96 4.77 -0.09
C LYS A 138 -17.56 6.23 -0.23
N ARG A 139 -18.45 7.16 0.17
CA ARG A 139 -18.13 8.61 0.15
C ARG A 139 -16.99 8.96 1.09
N GLU A 140 -16.97 8.34 2.27
CA GLU A 140 -15.88 8.54 3.22
C GLU A 140 -14.54 8.12 2.62
N ILE A 141 -14.48 6.94 2.02
CA ILE A 141 -13.24 6.47 1.37
C ILE A 141 -12.82 7.34 0.18
N ILE A 142 -13.76 7.96 -0.54
CA ILE A 142 -13.44 8.87 -1.64
C ILE A 142 -12.65 10.11 -1.15
N ASN A 143 -12.80 10.51 0.12
CA ASN A 143 -12.00 11.59 0.70
C ASN A 143 -10.49 11.29 0.67
N LEU A 144 -10.10 10.03 0.47
CA LEU A 144 -8.71 9.63 0.20
C LEU A 144 -8.04 10.50 -0.88
N PHE A 145 -8.79 10.95 -1.89
CA PHE A 145 -8.25 11.82 -2.95
C PHE A 145 -7.84 13.22 -2.46
N GLN A 146 -8.30 13.63 -1.26
CA GLN A 146 -7.95 14.90 -0.63
C GLN A 146 -6.75 14.78 0.33
N GLU A 147 -6.23 13.55 0.54
CA GLU A 147 -5.08 13.34 1.39
C GLU A 147 -3.86 14.11 0.88
N ILE A 148 -3.14 14.70 1.85
CA ILE A 148 -1.90 15.43 1.60
C ILE A 148 -0.75 14.63 2.19
N LEU A 149 0.16 14.20 1.35
CA LEU A 149 1.35 13.45 1.70
C LEU A 149 2.60 14.33 1.54
N TYR A 150 3.62 14.08 2.34
CA TYR A 150 4.92 14.71 2.17
C TYR A 150 5.82 13.79 1.34
N ILE A 151 6.22 14.26 0.16
CA ILE A 151 7.07 13.50 -0.76
C ILE A 151 7.94 14.49 -1.54
N ASP A 152 9.21 14.14 -1.75
CA ASP A 152 10.14 14.97 -2.52
C ASP A 152 10.22 16.39 -1.99
N ASP A 153 10.42 16.52 -0.67
CA ASP A 153 10.53 17.77 0.08
C ASP A 153 9.32 18.72 -0.05
N SER A 154 8.16 18.21 -0.40
CA SER A 154 6.95 19.02 -0.58
C SER A 154 5.66 18.30 -0.20
N ARG A 155 4.65 19.11 0.18
CA ARG A 155 3.29 18.61 0.44
C ARG A 155 2.52 18.46 -0.87
N GLN A 156 2.02 17.28 -1.14
CA GLN A 156 1.34 16.93 -2.38
C GLN A 156 0.01 16.24 -2.11
N PHE A 157 -1.02 16.57 -2.87
CA PHE A 157 -2.22 15.74 -2.89
C PHE A 157 -1.91 14.32 -3.37
N LEU A 158 -2.68 13.35 -2.91
CA LEU A 158 -2.47 11.93 -3.19
C LEU A 158 -2.14 11.64 -4.67
N ALA A 159 -2.90 12.21 -5.61
CA ALA A 159 -2.69 11.95 -7.03
C ALA A 159 -1.29 12.42 -7.51
N ASN A 160 -0.82 13.58 -7.03
CA ASN A 160 0.52 14.09 -7.34
C ASN A 160 1.60 13.27 -6.65
N ALA A 161 1.37 12.87 -5.40
CA ALA A 161 2.31 12.01 -4.67
C ALA A 161 2.49 10.67 -5.38
N ILE A 162 1.40 10.06 -5.86
CA ILE A 162 1.46 8.83 -6.67
C ILE A 162 2.24 9.06 -7.98
N ASN A 163 2.02 10.19 -8.65
CA ASN A 163 2.77 10.53 -9.87
C ASN A 163 4.28 10.64 -9.59
N ILE A 164 4.68 11.38 -8.54
CA ILE A 164 6.09 11.53 -8.15
C ILE A 164 6.71 10.16 -7.82
N TYR A 165 6.03 9.36 -7.01
CA TYR A 165 6.48 8.03 -6.64
C TYR A 165 6.61 7.11 -7.85
N ALA A 166 5.56 6.99 -8.69
CA ALA A 166 5.57 6.13 -9.86
C ALA A 166 6.70 6.50 -10.84
N ASN A 167 6.88 7.80 -11.14
CA ASN A 167 7.98 8.28 -11.97
C ASN A 167 9.36 7.95 -11.37
N SER A 168 9.50 8.00 -10.05
CA SER A 168 10.75 7.61 -9.37
C SER A 168 11.04 6.10 -9.53
N ILE A 169 10.01 5.26 -9.50
CA ILE A 169 10.14 3.81 -9.79
C ILE A 169 10.55 3.61 -11.25
N PHE A 170 9.91 4.30 -12.21
CA PHE A 170 10.27 4.18 -13.63
C PHE A 170 11.73 4.56 -13.86
N GLN A 171 12.19 5.66 -13.28
CA GLN A 171 13.60 6.06 -13.33
C GLN A 171 14.55 5.03 -12.69
N ALA A 172 14.13 4.43 -11.56
CA ALA A 172 14.90 3.40 -10.90
C ALA A 172 15.05 2.14 -11.77
N LEU A 173 13.98 1.74 -12.46
CA LEU A 173 13.99 0.63 -13.41
C LEU A 173 14.89 0.92 -14.62
N GLU A 174 14.76 2.09 -15.25
CA GLU A 174 15.54 2.49 -16.42
C GLU A 174 17.06 2.57 -16.12
N LYS A 175 17.40 3.05 -14.92
CA LYS A 175 18.80 3.26 -14.51
C LYS A 175 19.38 2.10 -13.72
N CYS A 176 18.58 1.08 -13.39
CA CYS A 176 18.95 0.00 -12.46
C CYS A 176 19.48 0.57 -11.12
N ASP A 177 18.86 1.63 -10.60
CA ASP A 177 19.32 2.38 -9.43
C ASP A 177 18.17 2.66 -8.46
N THR A 178 18.08 1.84 -7.41
CA THR A 178 17.02 1.97 -6.39
C THR A 178 17.12 3.24 -5.54
N SER A 179 18.25 3.95 -5.56
CA SER A 179 18.40 5.23 -4.84
C SER A 179 17.49 6.35 -5.39
N LYS A 180 16.92 6.16 -6.57
CA LYS A 180 15.97 7.08 -7.20
C LYS A 180 14.57 7.01 -6.61
N ILE A 181 14.25 5.91 -5.92
CA ILE A 181 12.90 5.68 -5.39
C ILE A 181 12.59 6.70 -4.29
N LYS A 182 11.49 7.43 -4.46
CA LYS A 182 10.97 8.41 -3.51
C LYS A 182 9.76 7.82 -2.81
N ILE A 183 9.87 7.63 -1.50
CA ILE A 183 8.75 7.17 -0.67
C ILE A 183 8.18 8.38 0.06
N TYR A 184 6.87 8.44 0.17
CA TYR A 184 6.18 9.48 0.94
C TYR A 184 6.31 9.23 2.46
N GLU A 185 6.19 10.31 3.22
CA GLU A 185 6.06 10.29 4.67
C GLU A 185 4.61 10.63 5.06
N ILE A 186 4.12 9.94 6.11
CA ILE A 186 2.78 10.18 6.67
C ILE A 186 2.85 11.24 7.73
#